data_ffd76ae60b4327dab02b0d74636562b2
#
_entry.id   ffd76ae60b4327dab02b0d74636562b2
#
_cell.length_a   1.000
_cell.length_b   1.000
_cell.length_c   1.000
_cell.angle_alpha   90.00
_cell.angle_beta   90.00
_cell.angle_gamma   90.00
#
_symmetry.space_group_name_H-M   'P 1'
#
loop_
_entity.id
_entity.type
_entity.pdbx_description
1 polymer ?
#
loop_
_entity_poly.entity_id
_entity_poly.type
_entity_poly.pdbx_seq_one_letter_code
_entity_poly.pdbx_strand_id
1 'polypeptide(L)'
;AMRLGFNWSKGPFEMLKEIGVKNFFERIDAFENNKFLENLSKSKDENFYGERQQYTELETLGKIKPRAIKLDKNNSAEIYRFNDFNIVEFTTKANALDYDSMDSLKNATDKPLIIINESMQFSAGVNLSYTMNFADNGDFKSIEKFVKYFQETCKHLKYSKFPVVSAPSGLALGGGFEVLCQSNFVASHTNIVVGLVETMVGLIPAGGGCKEMLWRWSQTEEAKNDPDYATLKVFDIIGY
;
A
#
# COMPACT_ATOMS: atom_id res chain seq x y z
N ALA A 1 2.60 18.59 4.25
CA ALA A 1 3.56 18.26 3.19
C ALA A 1 4.46 17.09 3.59
N MET A 2 5.23 17.17 4.70
CA MET A 2 6.23 16.13 5.06
C MET A 2 5.60 14.75 5.32
N ARG A 3 4.49 14.68 6.04
CA ARG A 3 3.80 13.41 6.32
C ARG A 3 3.08 12.85 5.10
N LEU A 4 2.38 13.68 4.34
CA LEU A 4 1.53 13.24 3.22
C LEU A 4 2.26 13.24 1.87
N GLY A 5 3.31 14.06 1.71
CA GLY A 5 4.06 14.17 0.46
C GLY A 5 5.36 13.38 0.44
N PHE A 6 6.03 13.26 1.59
CA PHE A 6 7.33 12.60 1.71
C PHE A 6 7.30 11.35 2.59
N ASN A 7 6.12 10.93 3.03
CA ASN A 7 5.91 9.75 3.87
C ASN A 7 6.75 9.73 5.17
N TRP A 8 7.01 10.89 5.74
CA TRP A 8 7.68 10.99 7.03
C TRP A 8 6.68 10.72 8.16
N SER A 9 7.11 10.05 9.20
CA SER A 9 6.27 9.77 10.37
C SER A 9 5.84 11.04 11.10
N LYS A 10 6.66 12.10 11.01
CA LYS A 10 6.42 13.39 11.67
C LYS A 10 6.71 14.57 10.76
N GLY A 11 5.96 15.64 10.93
CA GLY A 11 6.25 16.93 10.30
C GLY A 11 7.35 17.69 11.06
N PRO A 12 7.92 18.77 10.48
CA PRO A 12 8.99 19.55 11.11
C PRO A 12 8.59 20.12 12.48
N PHE A 13 7.37 20.60 12.62
CA PHE A 13 6.88 21.16 13.89
C PHE A 13 6.63 20.09 14.96
N GLU A 14 6.22 18.89 14.57
CA GLU A 14 6.08 17.76 15.48
C GLU A 14 7.47 17.32 16.00
N MET A 15 8.49 17.30 15.13
CA MET A 15 9.88 17.02 15.52
C MET A 15 10.44 18.09 16.45
N LEU A 16 10.21 19.38 16.14
CA LEU A 16 10.63 20.48 17.00
C LEU A 16 10.00 20.43 18.39
N LYS A 17 8.72 20.04 18.47
CA LYS A 17 8.02 19.86 19.76
C LYS A 17 8.65 18.75 20.60
N GLU A 18 9.09 17.65 19.99
CA GLU A 18 9.75 16.54 20.72
C GLU A 18 11.15 16.86 21.18
N ILE A 19 11.91 17.55 20.35
CA ILE A 19 13.28 18.00 20.70
C ILE A 19 13.21 19.08 21.79
N GLY A 20 12.11 19.84 21.82
CA GLY A 20 11.95 21.05 22.61
C GLY A 20 12.50 22.26 21.86
N VAL A 21 11.69 23.28 21.70
CA VAL A 21 12.05 24.49 20.92
C VAL A 21 13.28 25.16 21.51
N LYS A 22 13.42 25.24 22.84
CA LYS A 22 14.57 25.80 23.52
C LYS A 22 15.86 25.01 23.23
N ASN A 23 15.81 23.69 23.36
CA ASN A 23 16.96 22.81 23.10
C ASN A 23 17.42 22.90 21.63
N PHE A 24 16.48 23.11 20.72
CA PHE A 24 16.78 23.30 19.32
C PHE A 24 17.53 24.62 19.08
N PHE A 25 17.05 25.72 19.69
CA PHE A 25 17.69 27.03 19.57
C PHE A 25 19.10 27.09 20.17
N GLU A 26 19.35 26.42 21.28
CA GLU A 26 20.67 26.36 21.92
C GLU A 26 21.72 25.65 21.08
N ARG A 27 21.30 24.85 20.09
CA ARG A 27 22.20 24.04 19.26
C ARG A 27 22.45 24.59 17.86
N ILE A 28 21.71 25.61 17.46
CA ILE A 28 21.80 26.15 16.09
C ILE A 28 22.12 27.63 16.13
N ASP A 29 23.39 27.97 15.83
CA ASP A 29 23.89 29.34 15.72
C ASP A 29 23.30 30.14 14.54
N ALA A 30 22.43 29.53 13.72
CA ALA A 30 22.07 30.04 12.40
C ALA A 30 20.70 30.72 12.28
N PHE A 31 19.95 30.91 13.36
CA PHE A 31 18.61 31.54 13.29
C PHE A 31 18.57 32.99 13.76
N GLU A 32 19.57 33.79 13.45
CA GLU A 32 19.44 35.23 13.51
C GLU A 32 18.32 35.66 12.55
N ASN A 33 17.16 36.12 13.11
CA ASN A 33 16.03 36.75 12.44
C ASN A 33 14.72 35.97 12.22
N ASN A 34 14.46 34.82 12.81
CA ASN A 34 13.12 34.25 12.74
C ASN A 34 12.26 34.62 13.96
N LYS A 35 11.61 35.82 13.90
CA LYS A 35 10.74 36.35 14.97
C LYS A 35 9.66 35.38 15.44
N PHE A 36 9.16 34.52 14.57
CA PHE A 36 8.11 33.54 14.92
C PHE A 36 8.67 32.49 15.87
N LEU A 37 9.80 31.88 15.53
CA LEU A 37 10.44 30.87 16.37
C LEU A 37 10.99 31.48 17.67
N GLU A 38 11.50 32.71 17.63
CA GLU A 38 11.95 33.45 18.80
C GLU A 38 10.79 33.73 19.78
N ASN A 39 9.64 34.15 19.29
CA ASN A 39 8.45 34.32 20.10
C ASN A 39 7.94 33.01 20.68
N LEU A 40 8.03 31.90 19.92
CA LEU A 40 7.61 30.58 20.36
C LEU A 40 8.54 30.06 21.49
N SER A 41 9.84 30.28 21.39
CA SER A 41 10.80 29.90 22.43
C SER A 41 10.58 30.65 23.76
N LYS A 42 9.98 31.84 23.71
CA LYS A 42 9.61 32.68 24.86
C LYS A 42 8.24 32.34 25.40
N SER A 43 7.39 31.65 24.66
CA SER A 43 6.06 31.25 25.10
C SER A 43 6.10 30.08 26.07
N LYS A 44 5.19 30.03 27.03
CA LYS A 44 5.03 28.87 27.92
C LYS A 44 4.37 27.68 27.22
N ASP A 45 3.72 27.95 26.09
CA ASP A 45 3.02 26.96 25.28
C ASP A 45 3.81 26.74 23.97
N GLU A 46 4.55 25.65 23.90
CA GLU A 46 5.30 25.24 22.69
C GLU A 46 4.37 24.67 21.60
N ASN A 47 3.09 25.07 21.59
CA ASN A 47 2.10 24.57 20.65
C ASN A 47 2.11 25.37 19.34
N PHE A 48 2.67 24.80 18.28
CA PHE A 48 2.73 25.40 16.95
C PHE A 48 1.35 25.57 16.29
N TYR A 49 0.33 24.90 16.77
CA TYR A 49 -0.95 24.78 16.07
C TYR A 49 -2.11 25.55 16.72
N GLY A 50 -1.92 26.08 17.95
CA GLY A 50 -2.98 26.74 18.71
C GLY A 50 -4.17 25.82 19.03
N GLU A 51 -5.18 26.35 19.72
CA GLU A 51 -6.36 25.54 20.14
C GLU A 51 -7.27 25.11 18.97
N ARG A 52 -7.16 25.72 17.80
CA ARG A 52 -8.09 25.50 16.67
C ARG A 52 -7.70 24.39 15.71
N GLN A 53 -6.51 23.84 15.81
CA GLN A 53 -6.08 22.70 15.00
C GLN A 53 -5.83 21.49 15.90
N GLN A 54 -6.89 20.86 16.37
CA GLN A 54 -6.81 19.45 16.69
C GLN A 54 -6.54 18.73 15.37
N TYR A 55 -5.27 18.51 15.05
CA TYR A 55 -4.92 17.51 14.07
C TYR A 55 -5.45 16.19 14.62
N THR A 56 -6.46 15.66 13.95
CA THR A 56 -6.84 14.28 14.17
C THR A 56 -5.57 13.45 13.93
N GLU A 57 -5.05 12.89 14.98
CA GLU A 57 -3.83 12.07 14.90
C GLU A 57 -4.10 10.97 13.88
N LEU A 58 -3.26 10.88 12.83
CA LEU A 58 -3.46 9.87 11.81
C LEU A 58 -3.40 8.50 12.47
N GLU A 59 -4.43 7.70 12.26
CA GLU A 59 -4.45 6.30 12.63
C GLU A 59 -3.51 5.55 11.69
N THR A 60 -2.35 5.16 12.19
CA THR A 60 -1.41 4.30 11.47
C THR A 60 -1.64 2.84 11.87
N LEU A 61 -1.17 1.90 11.06
CA LEU A 61 -1.28 0.49 11.37
C LEU A 61 -0.59 0.15 12.71
N GLY A 62 0.57 0.76 12.99
CA GLY A 62 1.29 0.61 14.26
C GLY A 62 0.49 1.08 15.48
N LYS A 63 -0.40 2.07 15.33
CA LYS A 63 -1.31 2.50 16.41
C LYS A 63 -2.53 1.60 16.53
N ILE A 64 -2.96 0.99 15.44
CA ILE A 64 -4.12 0.09 15.40
C ILE A 64 -3.76 -1.29 15.99
N LYS A 65 -2.62 -1.85 15.61
CA LYS A 65 -2.18 -3.21 16.01
C LYS A 65 -2.28 -3.48 17.52
N PRO A 66 -1.82 -2.61 18.43
CA PRO A 66 -1.91 -2.86 19.88
C PRO A 66 -3.35 -2.93 20.42
N ARG A 67 -4.32 -2.38 19.66
CA ARG A 67 -5.76 -2.34 20.01
C ARG A 67 -6.58 -3.36 19.22
N ALA A 68 -5.97 -4.02 18.25
CA ALA A 68 -6.61 -5.01 17.40
C ALA A 68 -6.44 -6.42 17.95
N ILE A 69 -7.35 -7.30 17.60
CA ILE A 69 -7.24 -8.73 17.89
C ILE A 69 -6.47 -9.37 16.73
N LYS A 70 -5.33 -9.97 17.03
CA LYS A 70 -4.61 -10.77 16.03
C LYS A 70 -5.35 -12.07 15.81
N LEU A 71 -5.84 -12.29 14.59
CA LEU A 71 -6.62 -13.47 14.23
C LEU A 71 -5.72 -14.60 13.77
N ASP A 72 -4.75 -14.28 12.92
CA ASP A 72 -3.86 -15.28 12.30
C ASP A 72 -2.51 -14.68 11.94
N LYS A 73 -1.54 -15.54 11.77
CA LYS A 73 -0.19 -15.22 11.28
C LYS A 73 0.39 -16.45 10.59
N ASN A 74 0.84 -16.27 9.37
CA ASN A 74 1.68 -17.25 8.67
C ASN A 74 3.06 -16.63 8.32
N ASN A 75 3.81 -17.25 7.43
CA ASN A 75 5.16 -16.76 7.06
C ASN A 75 5.14 -15.47 6.25
N SER A 76 4.00 -15.12 5.64
CA SER A 76 3.91 -14.09 4.61
C SER A 76 2.94 -12.96 4.92
N ALA A 77 2.04 -13.15 5.91
CA ALA A 77 1.08 -12.13 6.28
C ALA A 77 0.57 -12.29 7.72
N GLU A 78 0.01 -11.22 8.23
CA GLU A 78 -0.70 -11.17 9.50
C GLU A 78 -2.13 -10.65 9.28
N ILE A 79 -3.10 -11.27 9.98
CA ILE A 79 -4.51 -10.88 9.94
C ILE A 79 -4.90 -10.34 11.30
N TYR A 80 -5.50 -9.15 11.31
CA TYR A 80 -6.02 -8.51 12.51
C TYR A 80 -7.51 -8.23 12.37
N ARG A 81 -8.24 -8.24 13.49
CA ARG A 81 -9.60 -7.71 13.62
C ARG A 81 -9.55 -6.41 14.40
N PHE A 82 -10.04 -5.34 13.80
CA PHE A 82 -10.21 -4.07 14.47
C PHE A 82 -11.63 -3.56 14.25
N ASN A 83 -12.39 -3.41 15.35
CA ASN A 83 -13.83 -3.15 15.30
C ASN A 83 -14.54 -4.19 14.39
N ASP A 84 -15.27 -3.75 13.37
CA ASP A 84 -16.07 -4.60 12.50
C ASP A 84 -15.39 -4.97 11.17
N PHE A 85 -14.08 -4.75 11.03
CA PHE A 85 -13.34 -5.07 9.82
C PHE A 85 -12.05 -5.84 10.09
N ASN A 86 -11.58 -6.54 9.09
CA ASN A 86 -10.29 -7.21 9.09
C ASN A 86 -9.23 -6.35 8.44
N ILE A 87 -8.00 -6.55 8.86
CA ILE A 87 -6.82 -5.96 8.28
C ILE A 87 -5.86 -7.09 7.88
N VAL A 88 -5.33 -7.03 6.67
CA VAL A 88 -4.22 -7.88 6.23
C VAL A 88 -3.00 -7.02 6.00
N GLU A 89 -1.88 -7.42 6.60
CA GLU A 89 -0.56 -6.86 6.39
C GLU A 89 0.37 -7.94 5.86
N PHE A 90 1.05 -7.69 4.75
CA PHE A 90 2.10 -8.56 4.23
C PHE A 90 3.39 -8.34 5.02
N THR A 91 4.12 -9.44 5.31
CA THR A 91 5.31 -9.43 6.16
C THR A 91 6.54 -10.04 5.52
N THR A 92 6.46 -10.46 4.26
CA THR A 92 7.60 -10.96 3.49
C THR A 92 8.59 -9.85 3.15
N LYS A 93 9.79 -10.24 2.73
CA LYS A 93 10.75 -9.27 2.15
C LYS A 93 10.11 -8.59 0.93
N ALA A 94 10.12 -7.26 0.92
CA ALA A 94 9.50 -6.45 -0.12
C ALA A 94 7.98 -6.67 -0.28
N ASN A 95 7.32 -7.28 0.71
CA ASN A 95 5.90 -7.67 0.68
C ASN A 95 5.57 -8.51 -0.57
N ALA A 96 6.52 -9.38 -0.98
CA ALA A 96 6.34 -10.27 -2.11
C ALA A 96 5.26 -11.32 -1.80
N LEU A 97 4.42 -11.62 -2.81
CA LEU A 97 3.25 -12.46 -2.68
C LEU A 97 3.56 -13.91 -3.00
N ASP A 98 3.01 -14.82 -2.21
CA ASP A 98 3.12 -16.27 -2.31
C ASP A 98 1.78 -16.94 -1.91
N TYR A 99 1.76 -18.27 -1.76
CA TYR A 99 0.56 -18.98 -1.31
C TYR A 99 0.05 -18.48 0.03
N ASP A 100 0.94 -18.30 1.03
CA ASP A 100 0.56 -17.91 2.39
C ASP A 100 -0.08 -16.52 2.42
N SER A 101 0.46 -15.56 1.65
CA SER A 101 -0.14 -14.23 1.53
C SER A 101 -1.50 -14.26 0.83
N MET A 102 -1.66 -15.10 -0.21
CA MET A 102 -2.92 -15.25 -0.91
C MET A 102 -3.97 -15.98 -0.06
N ASP A 103 -3.57 -16.95 0.77
CA ASP A 103 -4.45 -17.58 1.77
C ASP A 103 -4.95 -16.56 2.78
N SER A 104 -4.07 -15.71 3.30
CA SER A 104 -4.44 -14.69 4.26
C SER A 104 -5.48 -13.71 3.68
N LEU A 105 -5.32 -13.32 2.41
CA LEU A 105 -6.30 -12.49 1.72
C LEU A 105 -7.67 -13.17 1.62
N LYS A 106 -7.72 -14.45 1.25
CA LYS A 106 -8.97 -15.21 1.16
C LYS A 106 -9.65 -15.36 2.51
N ASN A 107 -8.87 -15.72 3.53
CA ASN A 107 -9.39 -16.02 4.88
C ASN A 107 -9.89 -14.75 5.60
N ALA A 108 -9.41 -13.57 5.20
CA ALA A 108 -9.80 -12.31 5.82
C ALA A 108 -11.11 -11.69 5.29
N THR A 109 -11.78 -12.32 4.31
CA THR A 109 -12.98 -11.76 3.66
C THR A 109 -14.31 -12.10 4.35
N ASP A 110 -14.30 -12.67 5.54
CA ASP A 110 -15.49 -12.91 6.36
C ASP A 110 -16.12 -11.61 6.92
N LYS A 111 -15.40 -10.50 6.80
CA LYS A 111 -15.77 -9.13 7.18
C LYS A 111 -15.25 -8.13 6.13
N PRO A 112 -15.65 -6.85 6.18
CA PRO A 112 -14.97 -5.82 5.41
C PRO A 112 -13.46 -5.91 5.61
N LEU A 113 -12.70 -5.85 4.53
CA LEU A 113 -11.25 -6.06 4.53
C LEU A 113 -10.50 -4.79 4.16
N ILE A 114 -9.47 -4.47 4.94
CA ILE A 114 -8.46 -3.46 4.59
C ILE A 114 -7.13 -4.18 4.35
N ILE A 115 -6.53 -3.95 3.17
CA ILE A 115 -5.20 -4.42 2.83
C ILE A 115 -4.25 -3.23 2.94
N ILE A 116 -3.34 -3.25 3.89
CA ILE A 116 -2.44 -2.14 4.20
C ILE A 116 -1.10 -2.65 4.73
N ASN A 117 -0.03 -1.99 4.35
CA ASN A 117 1.31 -2.28 4.88
C ASN A 117 1.95 -1.01 5.42
N GLU A 118 2.57 -1.12 6.58
CA GLU A 118 3.33 -0.03 7.20
C GLU A 118 4.82 -0.15 6.84
N SER A 119 5.09 -0.26 5.55
CA SER A 119 6.43 -0.39 4.98
C SER A 119 6.65 0.61 3.85
N MET A 120 7.88 0.68 3.32
CA MET A 120 8.22 1.58 2.21
C MET A 120 7.49 1.24 0.91
N GLN A 121 6.84 0.07 0.84
CA GLN A 121 6.13 -0.38 -0.35
C GLN A 121 4.93 -1.24 0.01
N PHE A 122 3.91 -1.20 -0.83
CA PHE A 122 2.74 -2.06 -0.68
C PHE A 122 3.08 -3.51 -1.02
N SER A 123 3.61 -3.76 -2.22
CA SER A 123 4.09 -5.08 -2.64
C SER A 123 4.93 -4.97 -3.91
N ALA A 124 6.05 -5.67 -3.95
CA ALA A 124 6.88 -5.80 -5.15
C ALA A 124 6.33 -6.83 -6.17
N GLY A 125 5.17 -7.42 -5.89
CA GLY A 125 4.55 -8.46 -6.73
C GLY A 125 4.81 -9.87 -6.23
N VAL A 126 4.66 -10.84 -7.13
CA VAL A 126 4.85 -12.26 -6.81
C VAL A 126 6.31 -12.57 -6.43
N ASN A 127 6.49 -13.46 -5.46
CA ASN A 127 7.81 -13.94 -5.07
C ASN A 127 8.45 -14.77 -6.20
N LEU A 128 9.27 -14.10 -7.00
CA LEU A 128 9.91 -14.73 -8.16
C LEU A 128 10.85 -15.88 -7.78
N SER A 129 11.52 -15.81 -6.63
CA SER A 129 12.40 -16.90 -6.17
C SER A 129 11.62 -18.20 -5.98
N TYR A 130 10.37 -18.09 -5.55
CA TYR A 130 9.48 -19.23 -5.38
C TYR A 130 9.10 -19.87 -6.73
N THR A 131 8.73 -19.05 -7.71
CA THR A 131 8.36 -19.56 -9.05
C THR A 131 9.56 -20.04 -9.85
N MET A 132 10.71 -19.37 -9.74
CA MET A 132 11.96 -19.79 -10.41
C MET A 132 12.42 -21.17 -9.93
N ASN A 133 12.31 -21.47 -8.66
CA ASN A 133 12.64 -22.79 -8.14
C ASN A 133 11.84 -23.93 -8.80
N PHE A 134 10.56 -23.70 -9.10
CA PHE A 134 9.75 -24.66 -9.87
C PHE A 134 10.23 -24.75 -11.33
N ALA A 135 10.54 -23.61 -11.96
CA ALA A 135 10.99 -23.58 -13.35
C ALA A 135 12.33 -24.30 -13.53
N ASP A 136 13.29 -24.08 -12.64
CA ASP A 136 14.61 -24.73 -12.65
C ASP A 136 14.51 -26.24 -12.50
N ASN A 137 13.49 -26.73 -11.80
CA ASN A 137 13.21 -28.15 -11.64
C ASN A 137 12.28 -28.72 -12.73
N GLY A 138 11.86 -27.93 -13.72
CA GLY A 138 10.92 -28.32 -14.77
C GLY A 138 9.50 -28.60 -14.28
N ASP A 139 9.16 -28.14 -13.07
CA ASP A 139 7.83 -28.35 -12.47
C ASP A 139 6.84 -27.23 -12.86
N PHE A 140 6.54 -27.16 -14.13
CA PHE A 140 5.57 -26.20 -14.68
C PHE A 140 4.15 -26.40 -14.15
N LYS A 141 3.81 -27.62 -13.67
CA LYS A 141 2.50 -27.89 -13.07
C LYS A 141 2.31 -27.14 -11.75
N SER A 142 3.37 -26.99 -10.95
CA SER A 142 3.30 -26.20 -9.71
C SER A 142 3.19 -24.72 -10.00
N ILE A 143 3.83 -24.22 -11.06
CA ILE A 143 3.66 -22.84 -11.54
C ILE A 143 2.21 -22.61 -11.97
N GLU A 144 1.65 -23.49 -12.80
CA GLU A 144 0.24 -23.40 -13.24
C GLU A 144 -0.72 -23.39 -12.06
N LYS A 145 -0.53 -24.28 -11.07
CA LYS A 145 -1.34 -24.31 -9.86
C LYS A 145 -1.26 -23.00 -9.07
N PHE A 146 -0.06 -22.44 -8.93
CA PHE A 146 0.13 -21.17 -8.22
C PHE A 146 -0.56 -20.02 -8.96
N VAL A 147 -0.36 -19.90 -10.28
CA VAL A 147 -1.03 -18.86 -11.10
C VAL A 147 -2.55 -18.98 -10.98
N LYS A 148 -3.09 -20.20 -11.10
CA LYS A 148 -4.52 -20.44 -10.94
C LYS A 148 -5.01 -20.05 -9.56
N TYR A 149 -4.30 -20.41 -8.51
CA TYR A 149 -4.63 -20.03 -7.14
C TYR A 149 -4.63 -18.52 -6.93
N PHE A 150 -3.62 -17.84 -7.48
CA PHE A 150 -3.53 -16.38 -7.46
C PHE A 150 -4.74 -15.75 -8.15
N GLN A 151 -5.10 -16.19 -9.36
CA GLN A 151 -6.27 -15.73 -10.10
C GLN A 151 -7.57 -15.98 -9.34
N GLU A 152 -7.73 -17.15 -8.73
CA GLU A 152 -8.90 -17.49 -7.91
C GLU A 152 -9.01 -16.58 -6.69
N THR A 153 -7.90 -16.26 -6.04
CA THR A 153 -7.87 -15.32 -4.91
C THR A 153 -8.22 -13.90 -5.36
N CYS A 154 -7.65 -13.42 -6.45
CA CYS A 154 -8.03 -12.15 -7.06
C CYS A 154 -9.52 -12.09 -7.37
N LYS A 155 -10.07 -13.14 -7.99
CA LYS A 155 -11.51 -13.25 -8.25
C LYS A 155 -12.33 -13.26 -6.96
N HIS A 156 -11.85 -13.96 -5.92
CA HIS A 156 -12.52 -14.00 -4.62
C HIS A 156 -12.58 -12.61 -3.96
N LEU A 157 -11.50 -11.82 -4.01
CA LEU A 157 -11.50 -10.44 -3.51
C LEU A 157 -12.51 -9.58 -4.28
N LYS A 158 -12.50 -9.64 -5.61
CA LYS A 158 -13.38 -8.84 -6.47
C LYS A 158 -14.86 -9.09 -6.20
N TYR A 159 -15.23 -10.33 -5.95
CA TYR A 159 -16.61 -10.76 -5.72
C TYR A 159 -16.89 -11.08 -4.25
N SER A 160 -16.08 -10.56 -3.34
CA SER A 160 -16.28 -10.71 -1.90
C SER A 160 -17.65 -10.16 -1.49
N LYS A 161 -18.29 -10.83 -0.54
CA LYS A 161 -19.57 -10.38 0.05
C LYS A 161 -19.43 -9.03 0.76
N PHE A 162 -18.27 -8.76 1.33
CA PHE A 162 -17.97 -7.54 2.05
C PHE A 162 -16.98 -6.68 1.26
N PRO A 163 -17.00 -5.35 1.44
CA PRO A 163 -16.08 -4.47 0.74
C PRO A 163 -14.61 -4.80 1.05
N VAL A 164 -13.79 -4.71 0.02
CA VAL A 164 -12.33 -4.80 0.09
C VAL A 164 -11.75 -3.44 -0.25
N VAL A 165 -10.96 -2.89 0.64
CA VAL A 165 -10.26 -1.60 0.49
C VAL A 165 -8.77 -1.85 0.55
N SER A 166 -8.02 -1.35 -0.42
CA SER A 166 -6.56 -1.33 -0.35
C SER A 166 -6.05 0.06 -0.07
N ALA A 167 -5.08 0.17 0.84
CA ALA A 167 -4.43 1.42 1.22
C ALA A 167 -2.92 1.36 0.89
N PRO A 168 -2.56 1.45 -0.40
CA PRO A 168 -1.17 1.31 -0.82
C PRO A 168 -0.35 2.57 -0.62
N SER A 169 0.94 2.38 -0.29
CA SER A 169 1.99 3.40 -0.33
C SER A 169 3.25 2.85 -0.98
N GLY A 170 4.05 3.71 -1.61
CA GLY A 170 5.27 3.30 -2.31
C GLY A 170 5.00 2.41 -3.51
N LEU A 171 5.75 1.32 -3.67
CA LEU A 171 5.62 0.45 -4.83
C LEU A 171 4.46 -0.54 -4.66
N ALA A 172 3.62 -0.66 -5.69
CA ALA A 172 2.62 -1.70 -5.85
C ALA A 172 2.73 -2.24 -7.27
N LEU A 173 3.60 -3.22 -7.47
CA LEU A 173 4.03 -3.70 -8.78
C LEU A 173 3.55 -5.12 -9.05
N GLY A 174 3.36 -5.46 -10.34
CA GLY A 174 2.99 -6.78 -10.78
C GLY A 174 1.79 -7.34 -10.02
N GLY A 175 1.93 -8.51 -9.41
CA GLY A 175 0.88 -9.12 -8.58
C GLY A 175 0.35 -8.23 -7.46
N GLY A 176 1.17 -7.33 -6.90
CA GLY A 176 0.73 -6.32 -5.93
C GLY A 176 -0.28 -5.34 -6.53
N PHE A 177 -0.02 -4.85 -7.74
CA PHE A 177 -0.97 -4.02 -8.46
C PHE A 177 -2.22 -4.82 -8.88
N GLU A 178 -2.07 -6.09 -9.24
CA GLU A 178 -3.20 -6.97 -9.56
C GLU A 178 -4.15 -7.15 -8.37
N VAL A 179 -3.63 -7.24 -7.13
CA VAL A 179 -4.44 -7.22 -5.90
C VAL A 179 -5.19 -5.89 -5.74
N LEU A 180 -4.54 -4.75 -5.99
CA LEU A 180 -5.23 -3.44 -5.96
C LEU A 180 -6.39 -3.37 -6.96
N CYS A 181 -6.20 -3.93 -8.16
CA CYS A 181 -7.23 -3.96 -9.20
C CYS A 181 -8.50 -4.70 -8.77
N GLN A 182 -8.42 -5.59 -7.78
CA GLN A 182 -9.58 -6.35 -7.29
C GLN A 182 -10.31 -5.67 -6.12
N SER A 183 -9.75 -4.60 -5.58
CA SER A 183 -10.37 -3.86 -4.47
C SER A 183 -11.57 -3.03 -4.95
N ASN A 184 -12.60 -2.94 -4.12
CA ASN A 184 -13.76 -2.08 -4.38
C ASN A 184 -13.36 -0.60 -4.32
N PHE A 185 -12.39 -0.27 -3.45
CA PHE A 185 -11.85 1.07 -3.31
C PHE A 185 -10.35 1.03 -3.02
N VAL A 186 -9.61 1.99 -3.56
CA VAL A 186 -8.17 2.15 -3.33
C VAL A 186 -7.92 3.54 -2.74
N ALA A 187 -7.49 3.59 -1.48
CA ALA A 187 -7.08 4.80 -0.77
C ALA A 187 -5.55 4.94 -0.87
N SER A 188 -5.07 5.40 -2.00
CA SER A 188 -3.63 5.47 -2.25
C SER A 188 -2.96 6.66 -1.57
N HIS A 189 -1.75 6.44 -1.07
CA HIS A 189 -0.85 7.52 -0.67
C HIS A 189 -0.30 8.24 -1.91
N THR A 190 0.07 9.51 -1.76
CA THR A 190 0.56 10.35 -2.88
C THR A 190 1.88 9.88 -3.50
N ASN A 191 2.64 9.03 -2.79
CA ASN A 191 3.92 8.47 -3.28
C ASN A 191 3.75 7.12 -4.00
N ILE A 192 2.52 6.70 -4.31
CA ILE A 192 2.26 5.41 -4.95
C ILE A 192 2.88 5.36 -6.35
N VAL A 193 3.53 4.23 -6.64
CA VAL A 193 3.97 3.86 -7.99
C VAL A 193 3.37 2.50 -8.31
N VAL A 194 2.62 2.42 -9.38
CA VAL A 194 1.91 1.20 -9.79
C VAL A 194 2.31 0.79 -11.20
N GLY A 195 2.26 -0.50 -11.50
CA GLY A 195 2.50 -1.01 -12.84
C GLY A 195 2.48 -2.53 -12.92
N LEU A 196 2.27 -3.03 -14.14
CA LEU A 196 2.40 -4.44 -14.49
C LEU A 196 3.79 -4.65 -15.10
N VAL A 197 4.78 -4.83 -14.26
CA VAL A 197 6.21 -4.81 -14.62
C VAL A 197 6.77 -6.19 -14.98
N GLU A 198 5.93 -7.18 -15.12
CA GLU A 198 6.30 -8.57 -15.36
C GLU A 198 7.17 -8.73 -16.64
N THR A 199 6.92 -7.95 -17.68
CA THR A 199 7.67 -7.97 -18.93
C THR A 199 9.15 -7.59 -18.76
N MET A 200 9.47 -6.77 -17.75
CA MET A 200 10.86 -6.41 -17.42
C MET A 200 11.70 -7.60 -16.92
N VAL A 201 11.04 -8.64 -16.45
CA VAL A 201 11.67 -9.88 -15.96
C VAL A 201 11.33 -11.08 -16.85
N GLY A 202 10.84 -10.84 -18.07
CA GLY A 202 10.54 -11.90 -19.06
C GLY A 202 9.27 -12.70 -18.77
N LEU A 203 8.35 -12.16 -17.98
CA LEU A 203 7.06 -12.74 -17.65
C LEU A 203 5.90 -11.96 -18.27
N ILE A 204 4.68 -12.47 -18.11
CA ILE A 204 3.44 -11.83 -18.53
C ILE A 204 2.56 -11.62 -17.30
N PRO A 205 1.85 -10.49 -17.16
CA PRO A 205 0.88 -10.29 -16.08
C PRO A 205 -0.19 -11.39 -16.11
N ALA A 206 -0.31 -12.15 -15.05
CA ALA A 206 -1.15 -13.37 -15.03
C ALA A 206 -2.25 -13.37 -13.97
N GLY A 207 -2.26 -12.45 -13.00
CA GLY A 207 -3.26 -12.40 -11.92
C GLY A 207 -4.56 -11.68 -12.30
N GLY A 208 -4.65 -11.13 -13.51
CA GLY A 208 -5.86 -10.48 -14.05
C GLY A 208 -5.76 -8.97 -14.18
N GLY A 209 -4.60 -8.36 -13.91
CA GLY A 209 -4.40 -6.91 -13.99
C GLY A 209 -4.70 -6.35 -15.37
N CYS A 210 -4.17 -6.96 -16.44
CA CYS A 210 -4.45 -6.54 -17.81
C CYS A 210 -5.95 -6.50 -18.12
N LYS A 211 -6.67 -7.56 -17.77
CA LYS A 211 -8.13 -7.65 -17.98
C LYS A 211 -8.87 -6.57 -17.21
N GLU A 212 -8.53 -6.37 -15.95
CA GLU A 212 -9.20 -5.37 -15.10
C GLU A 212 -8.95 -3.95 -15.60
N MET A 213 -7.74 -3.64 -15.99
CA MET A 213 -7.41 -2.32 -16.53
C MET A 213 -8.05 -2.10 -17.89
N LEU A 214 -8.06 -3.11 -18.78
CA LEU A 214 -8.77 -3.02 -20.06
C LEU A 214 -10.25 -2.71 -19.85
N TRP A 215 -10.89 -3.45 -18.94
CA TRP A 215 -12.30 -3.24 -18.62
C TRP A 215 -12.55 -1.83 -18.05
N ARG A 216 -11.73 -1.37 -17.11
CA ARG A 216 -11.88 -0.04 -16.50
C ARG A 216 -11.71 1.08 -17.51
N TRP A 217 -10.66 1.02 -18.33
CA TRP A 217 -10.41 2.03 -19.36
C TRP A 217 -11.48 2.02 -20.46
N SER A 218 -12.06 0.84 -20.78
CA SER A 218 -13.15 0.75 -21.76
C SER A 218 -14.46 1.42 -21.31
N GLN A 219 -14.60 1.74 -20.03
CA GLN A 219 -15.78 2.44 -19.48
C GLN A 219 -15.64 3.97 -19.51
N THR A 220 -14.51 4.50 -19.93
CA THR A 220 -14.27 5.96 -19.98
C THR A 220 -14.90 6.60 -21.21
N GLU A 221 -15.12 7.92 -21.16
CA GLU A 221 -15.66 8.66 -22.31
C GLU A 221 -14.71 8.67 -23.50
N GLU A 222 -13.39 8.68 -23.22
CA GLU A 222 -12.35 8.63 -24.27
C GLU A 222 -12.45 7.34 -25.07
N ALA A 223 -12.65 6.20 -24.40
CA ALA A 223 -12.78 4.90 -25.07
C ALA A 223 -14.04 4.77 -25.94
N LYS A 224 -15.08 5.57 -25.70
CA LYS A 224 -16.27 5.60 -26.55
C LYS A 224 -15.98 6.25 -27.90
N ASN A 225 -15.02 7.17 -27.95
CA ASN A 225 -14.64 7.92 -29.14
C ASN A 225 -13.42 7.33 -29.86
N ASP A 226 -12.62 6.52 -29.18
CA ASP A 226 -11.41 5.87 -29.67
C ASP A 226 -11.40 4.39 -29.30
N PRO A 227 -11.64 3.46 -30.25
CA PRO A 227 -11.67 2.02 -29.96
C PRO A 227 -10.35 1.45 -29.43
N ASP A 228 -9.21 2.08 -29.71
CA ASP A 228 -7.89 1.61 -29.30
C ASP A 228 -7.45 2.19 -27.96
N TYR A 229 -8.13 3.22 -27.46
CA TYR A 229 -7.76 3.95 -26.25
C TYR A 229 -7.50 3.03 -25.04
N ALA A 230 -8.46 2.16 -24.72
CA ALA A 230 -8.32 1.26 -23.57
C ALA A 230 -7.14 0.29 -23.71
N THR A 231 -6.92 -0.23 -24.93
CA THR A 231 -5.81 -1.12 -25.24
C THR A 231 -4.45 -0.40 -25.08
N LEU A 232 -4.32 0.80 -25.63
CA LEU A 232 -3.11 1.61 -25.50
C LEU A 232 -2.80 1.93 -24.02
N LYS A 233 -3.83 2.26 -23.24
CA LYS A 233 -3.66 2.49 -21.80
C LYS A 233 -3.19 1.26 -21.03
N VAL A 234 -3.58 0.07 -21.42
CA VAL A 234 -3.06 -1.18 -20.82
C VAL A 234 -1.61 -1.38 -21.21
N PHE A 235 -1.23 -1.10 -22.46
CA PHE A 235 0.18 -1.15 -22.89
C PHE A 235 1.05 -0.15 -22.12
N ASP A 236 0.56 1.07 -21.87
CA ASP A 236 1.27 2.06 -21.04
C ASP A 236 1.62 1.51 -19.63
N ILE A 237 0.73 0.70 -19.04
CA ILE A 237 0.93 0.13 -17.69
C ILE A 237 1.89 -1.08 -17.71
N ILE A 238 1.93 -1.83 -18.81
CA ILE A 238 2.79 -3.01 -18.98
C ILE A 238 4.21 -2.61 -19.44
N GLY A 239 4.34 -1.51 -20.13
CA GLY A 239 5.56 -1.11 -20.83
C GLY A 239 6.58 -0.37 -19.96
N TYR A 240 6.29 -0.08 -18.70
CA TYR A 240 7.19 0.65 -17.81
C TYR A 240 7.84 -0.24 -16.79
#